data_458595d2c785e5c7462d235221d55e4e
#
_entry.id   458595d2c785e5c7462d235221d55e4e
#
_cell.length_a   1.000
_cell.length_b   1.000
_cell.length_c   1.000
_cell.angle_alpha   90.00
_cell.angle_beta   90.00
_cell.angle_gamma   90.00
#
_symmetry.space_group_name_H-M   'P 1'
#
loop_
_entity.id
_entity.type
_entity.pdbx_description
1 polymer ?
#
loop_
_entity_poly.entity_id
_entity_poly.type
_entity_poly.pdbx_seq_one_letter_code
_entity_poly.pdbx_strand_id
1 'polypeptide(L)'
;LNRAEIVTAAQAYMDRYDEELVGTMPAFFSIVEAKINTALKTGEQSVRAQIHLVDGQEYYGLPEDFGGFRDVELVTKGSANLGINNATSGFGGKTLTYASPDYMNQLERRQDGWHQSYYTVIANQIQVAPPANGDVLEVVYYQRVPNLHEGTDSNWLSEKHPDAYVFGVCTEIAAFAKDELAFQGYDARFRTSVSDIIIDDQITRWSGPSLQIQVDGLIV
;
A
#
# COMPACT_ATOMS: atom_id res chain seq x y z
N LEU A 1 4.18 -19.67 -6.28
CA LEU A 1 3.12 -20.49 -6.90
C LEU A 1 2.24 -19.61 -7.78
N ASN A 2 1.73 -20.17 -8.88
CA ASN A 2 0.70 -19.53 -9.69
C ASN A 2 -0.71 -19.81 -9.11
N ARG A 3 -1.72 -19.11 -9.63
CA ARG A 3 -3.11 -19.25 -9.15
C ARG A 3 -3.63 -20.70 -9.25
N ALA A 4 -3.36 -21.40 -10.33
CA ALA A 4 -3.82 -22.79 -10.53
C ALA A 4 -3.15 -23.76 -9.55
N GLU A 5 -1.87 -23.54 -9.26
CA GLU A 5 -1.13 -24.33 -8.27
C GLU A 5 -1.66 -24.10 -6.85
N ILE A 6 -2.02 -22.84 -6.52
CA ILE A 6 -2.64 -22.50 -5.22
C ILE A 6 -3.99 -23.21 -5.08
N VAL A 7 -4.83 -23.20 -6.13
CA VAL A 7 -6.11 -23.94 -6.14
C VAL A 7 -5.88 -25.42 -5.91
N THR A 8 -4.95 -26.02 -6.65
CA THR A 8 -4.61 -27.44 -6.52
C THR A 8 -4.13 -27.78 -5.12
N ALA A 9 -3.26 -26.93 -4.55
CA ALA A 9 -2.78 -27.11 -3.19
C ALA A 9 -3.92 -27.01 -2.16
N ALA A 10 -4.78 -26.01 -2.27
CA ALA A 10 -5.90 -25.83 -1.36
C ALA A 10 -6.91 -26.99 -1.43
N GLN A 11 -7.19 -27.49 -2.62
CA GLN A 11 -8.02 -28.68 -2.82
C GLN A 11 -7.42 -29.92 -2.15
N ALA A 12 -6.10 -30.10 -2.30
CA ALA A 12 -5.40 -31.22 -1.66
C ALA A 12 -5.39 -31.12 -0.13
N TYR A 13 -5.22 -29.93 0.44
CA TYR A 13 -5.28 -29.70 1.88
C TYR A 13 -6.67 -29.99 2.48
N MET A 14 -7.71 -29.69 1.72
CA MET A 14 -9.11 -29.87 2.14
C MET A 14 -9.72 -31.21 1.74
N ASP A 15 -8.98 -31.98 0.90
CA ASP A 15 -9.48 -33.23 0.27
C ASP A 15 -10.84 -33.02 -0.44
N ARG A 16 -10.99 -31.90 -1.15
CA ARG A 16 -12.22 -31.49 -1.83
C ARG A 16 -11.97 -31.05 -3.26
N TYR A 17 -12.69 -31.72 -4.18
CA TYR A 17 -12.54 -31.53 -5.63
C TYR A 17 -13.88 -31.26 -6.32
N ASP A 18 -14.87 -30.79 -5.58
CA ASP A 18 -16.24 -30.61 -6.07
C ASP A 18 -16.27 -29.51 -7.14
N GLU A 19 -17.09 -29.69 -8.15
CA GLU A 19 -17.28 -28.74 -9.24
C GLU A 19 -17.86 -27.40 -8.72
N GLU A 20 -18.75 -27.45 -7.73
CA GLU A 20 -19.32 -26.28 -7.04
C GLU A 20 -18.22 -25.45 -6.37
N LEU A 21 -17.27 -26.12 -5.70
CA LEU A 21 -16.12 -25.49 -5.08
C LEU A 21 -15.26 -24.75 -6.11
N VAL A 22 -14.96 -25.40 -7.24
CA VAL A 22 -14.17 -24.80 -8.32
C VAL A 22 -14.83 -23.52 -8.85
N GLY A 23 -16.15 -23.53 -9.03
CA GLY A 23 -16.91 -22.34 -9.46
C GLY A 23 -16.87 -21.18 -8.46
N THR A 24 -16.66 -21.49 -7.18
CA THR A 24 -16.64 -20.47 -6.10
C THR A 24 -15.23 -19.92 -5.84
N MET A 25 -14.17 -20.57 -6.34
CA MET A 25 -12.77 -20.16 -6.12
C MET A 25 -12.48 -18.68 -6.42
N PRO A 26 -12.99 -18.06 -7.47
CA PRO A 26 -12.74 -16.63 -7.72
C PRO A 26 -13.21 -15.73 -6.59
N ALA A 27 -14.34 -16.07 -5.94
CA ALA A 27 -14.84 -15.33 -4.77
C ALA A 27 -13.92 -15.50 -3.56
N PHE A 28 -13.41 -16.70 -3.31
CA PHE A 28 -12.47 -16.95 -2.23
C PHE A 28 -11.18 -16.16 -2.40
N PHE A 29 -10.60 -16.15 -3.61
CA PHE A 29 -9.42 -15.32 -3.89
C PHE A 29 -9.71 -13.84 -3.61
N SER A 30 -10.83 -13.31 -4.08
CA SER A 30 -11.20 -11.91 -3.85
C SER A 30 -11.28 -11.56 -2.36
N ILE A 31 -11.84 -12.45 -1.53
CA ILE A 31 -11.94 -12.25 -0.08
C ILE A 31 -10.55 -12.30 0.57
N VAL A 32 -9.73 -13.28 0.20
CA VAL A 32 -8.38 -13.47 0.72
C VAL A 32 -7.50 -12.27 0.37
N GLU A 33 -7.53 -11.82 -0.89
CA GLU A 33 -6.78 -10.66 -1.37
C GLU A 33 -7.20 -9.36 -0.66
N ALA A 34 -8.49 -9.18 -0.39
CA ALA A 34 -8.97 -8.06 0.39
C ALA A 34 -8.42 -8.07 1.83
N LYS A 35 -8.40 -9.25 2.48
CA LYS A 35 -7.81 -9.43 3.81
C LYS A 35 -6.30 -9.15 3.81
N ILE A 36 -5.58 -9.68 2.84
CA ILE A 36 -4.14 -9.47 2.64
C ILE A 36 -3.84 -7.97 2.46
N ASN A 37 -4.54 -7.30 1.55
CA ASN A 37 -4.35 -5.86 1.27
C ASN A 37 -4.70 -4.96 2.46
N THR A 38 -5.56 -5.43 3.36
CA THR A 38 -5.88 -4.72 4.60
C THR A 38 -4.75 -4.86 5.63
N ALA A 39 -4.16 -6.05 5.72
CA ALA A 39 -3.16 -6.38 6.74
C ALA A 39 -1.74 -5.96 6.35
N LEU A 40 -1.36 -6.12 5.07
CA LEU A 40 0.02 -5.90 4.62
C LEU A 40 0.29 -4.45 4.23
N LYS A 41 1.40 -3.93 4.77
CA LYS A 41 2.06 -2.68 4.36
C LYS A 41 3.56 -2.86 4.43
N THR A 42 4.11 -3.55 3.44
CA THR A 42 5.51 -3.96 3.38
C THR A 42 6.35 -3.06 2.47
N GLY A 43 7.67 -3.17 2.54
CA GLY A 43 8.59 -2.48 1.66
C GLY A 43 8.39 -2.85 0.19
N GLU A 44 8.04 -4.09 -0.11
CA GLU A 44 7.73 -4.58 -1.46
C GLU A 44 6.55 -3.84 -2.11
N GLN A 45 5.62 -3.36 -1.29
CA GLN A 45 4.47 -2.57 -1.74
C GLN A 45 4.80 -1.09 -1.90
N SER A 46 5.99 -0.64 -1.46
CA SER A 46 6.35 0.78 -1.44
C SER A 46 6.73 1.26 -2.84
N VAL A 47 5.92 2.11 -3.41
CA VAL A 47 6.10 2.69 -4.75
C VAL A 47 6.17 4.20 -4.65
N ARG A 48 6.99 4.81 -5.52
CA ARG A 48 7.11 6.26 -5.66
C ARG A 48 6.41 6.69 -6.95
N ALA A 49 5.53 7.69 -6.85
CA ALA A 49 4.88 8.31 -7.99
C ALA A 49 5.00 9.85 -7.92
N GLN A 50 4.92 10.48 -9.07
CA GLN A 50 4.94 11.92 -9.21
C GLN A 50 3.63 12.40 -9.82
N ILE A 51 2.99 13.38 -9.17
CA ILE A 51 1.78 14.03 -9.65
C ILE A 51 2.16 15.47 -10.00
N HIS A 52 2.03 15.82 -11.29
CA HIS A 52 2.26 17.18 -11.75
C HIS A 52 1.08 18.07 -11.35
N LEU A 53 1.36 19.08 -10.55
CA LEU A 53 0.36 20.01 -10.07
C LEU A 53 0.14 21.12 -11.10
N VAL A 54 -1.12 21.41 -11.39
CA VAL A 54 -1.54 22.43 -12.34
C VAL A 54 -1.97 23.68 -11.59
N ASP A 55 -1.60 24.84 -12.08
CA ASP A 55 -1.95 26.12 -11.45
C ASP A 55 -3.46 26.27 -11.28
N GLY A 56 -3.88 26.57 -10.08
CA GLY A 56 -5.31 26.73 -9.73
C GLY A 56 -6.11 25.43 -9.56
N GLN A 57 -5.50 24.26 -9.78
CA GLN A 57 -6.14 22.98 -9.51
C GLN A 57 -5.80 22.50 -8.11
N GLU A 58 -6.81 22.03 -7.37
CA GLU A 58 -6.66 21.59 -5.98
C GLU A 58 -6.73 20.08 -5.82
N TYR A 59 -7.46 19.38 -6.70
CA TYR A 59 -7.76 17.95 -6.58
C TYR A 59 -7.06 17.16 -7.67
N TYR A 60 -6.38 16.09 -7.26
CA TYR A 60 -5.64 15.19 -8.15
C TYR A 60 -6.01 13.75 -7.87
N GLY A 61 -6.22 12.96 -8.95
CA GLY A 61 -6.47 11.53 -8.84
C GLY A 61 -5.27 10.78 -8.27
N LEU A 62 -5.52 9.85 -7.36
CA LEU A 62 -4.51 8.90 -6.89
C LEU A 62 -4.44 7.70 -7.84
N PRO A 63 -3.31 6.95 -7.86
CA PRO A 63 -3.20 5.70 -8.60
C PRO A 63 -4.31 4.71 -8.22
N GLU A 64 -4.77 3.90 -9.19
CA GLU A 64 -5.84 2.91 -8.96
C GLU A 64 -5.45 1.85 -7.92
N ASP A 65 -4.16 1.55 -7.85
CA ASP A 65 -3.55 0.59 -6.93
C ASP A 65 -3.18 1.18 -5.57
N PHE A 66 -3.59 2.42 -5.30
CA PHE A 66 -3.27 3.10 -4.04
C PHE A 66 -3.87 2.38 -2.83
N GLY A 67 -3.00 2.01 -1.88
CA GLY A 67 -3.36 1.34 -0.63
C GLY A 67 -3.16 2.19 0.63
N GLY A 68 -2.39 3.30 0.53
CA GLY A 68 -2.16 4.23 1.65
C GLY A 68 -0.85 4.98 1.49
N PHE A 69 -0.79 6.19 1.99
CA PHE A 69 0.44 7.00 1.96
C PHE A 69 1.49 6.47 2.96
N ARG A 70 2.74 6.58 2.54
CA ARG A 70 3.90 6.46 3.39
C ARG A 70 4.57 7.82 3.59
N ASP A 71 4.69 8.60 2.50
CA ASP A 71 5.28 9.93 2.52
C ASP A 71 4.70 10.80 1.40
N VAL A 72 4.62 12.11 1.62
CA VAL A 72 4.09 13.10 0.65
C VAL A 72 4.95 14.36 0.73
N GLU A 73 5.64 14.65 -0.36
CA GLU A 73 6.51 15.82 -0.47
C GLU A 73 6.14 16.69 -1.67
N LEU A 74 6.21 18.00 -1.48
CA LEU A 74 6.08 18.98 -2.56
C LEU A 74 7.48 19.34 -3.05
N VAL A 75 7.75 19.04 -4.32
CA VAL A 75 9.02 19.37 -4.98
C VAL A 75 8.82 20.59 -5.86
N THR A 76 9.48 21.68 -5.52
CA THR A 76 9.38 22.93 -6.29
C THR A 76 10.01 22.79 -7.68
N LYS A 77 9.47 23.48 -8.68
CA LYS A 77 9.83 23.42 -10.09
C LYS A 77 11.33 23.60 -10.39
N GLY A 78 12.09 24.23 -9.48
CA GLY A 78 13.55 24.35 -9.55
C GLY A 78 14.32 23.10 -9.11
N SER A 79 13.70 22.23 -8.33
CA SER A 79 14.28 20.99 -7.81
C SER A 79 13.82 19.75 -8.59
N ALA A 80 12.76 19.84 -9.36
CA ALA A 80 12.16 18.71 -10.11
C ALA A 80 13.05 18.13 -11.24
N ASN A 81 14.15 18.81 -11.59
CA ASN A 81 15.17 18.29 -12.51
C ASN A 81 16.21 17.38 -11.84
N LEU A 82 15.98 17.01 -10.59
CA LEU A 82 16.78 16.03 -9.89
C LEU A 82 16.39 14.62 -10.31
N GLY A 83 16.61 14.29 -11.59
CA GLY A 83 16.90 12.90 -11.94
C GLY A 83 18.01 12.43 -11.01
N ILE A 84 17.96 11.17 -10.61
CA ILE A 84 18.85 10.45 -9.70
C ILE A 84 20.37 10.75 -9.87
N ASN A 85 20.75 11.50 -10.87
CA ASN A 85 22.12 11.77 -11.30
C ASN A 85 22.61 13.22 -11.09
N ASN A 86 21.85 14.13 -10.51
CA ASN A 86 22.29 15.51 -10.30
C ASN A 86 22.34 15.88 -8.81
N ALA A 87 23.39 15.41 -8.16
CA ALA A 87 23.71 15.61 -6.75
C ALA A 87 24.15 17.05 -6.37
N THR A 88 23.70 18.10 -7.09
CA THR A 88 24.26 19.44 -6.89
C THR A 88 23.25 20.51 -6.44
N SER A 89 22.02 20.14 -6.13
CA SER A 89 21.07 21.11 -5.56
C SER A 89 20.31 20.44 -4.44
N GLY A 90 20.37 21.04 -3.26
CA GLY A 90 19.88 20.48 -2.02
C GLY A 90 18.48 19.87 -2.12
N PHE A 91 18.26 18.83 -1.34
CA PHE A 91 16.97 18.21 -1.11
C PHE A 91 15.97 19.29 -0.67
N GLY A 92 15.22 19.83 -1.61
CA GLY A 92 14.27 20.93 -1.42
C GLY A 92 12.82 20.48 -1.51
N GLY A 93 12.52 19.26 -1.09
CA GLY A 93 11.17 18.81 -0.90
C GLY A 93 10.59 19.46 0.38
N LYS A 94 9.40 20.07 0.27
CA LYS A 94 8.66 20.53 1.41
C LYS A 94 7.65 19.46 1.82
N THR A 95 7.83 18.88 2.99
CA THR A 95 6.88 17.92 3.54
C THR A 95 5.52 18.57 3.74
N LEU A 96 4.46 17.95 3.28
CA LEU A 96 3.10 18.41 3.50
C LEU A 96 2.56 17.81 4.79
N THR A 97 1.77 18.61 5.50
CA THR A 97 1.09 18.18 6.73
C THR A 97 -0.33 17.71 6.38
N TYR A 98 -0.71 16.53 6.87
CA TYR A 98 -2.09 16.09 6.74
C TYR A 98 -3.04 17.03 7.51
N ALA A 99 -4.12 17.42 6.84
CA ALA A 99 -5.19 18.21 7.43
C ALA A 99 -6.54 17.52 7.20
N SER A 100 -7.45 17.62 8.17
CA SER A 100 -8.80 17.13 7.95
C SER A 100 -9.53 17.97 6.90
N PRO A 101 -10.51 17.40 6.16
CA PRO A 101 -11.27 18.16 5.17
C PRO A 101 -11.91 19.45 5.75
N ASP A 102 -12.42 19.39 6.99
CA ASP A 102 -12.99 20.55 7.66
C ASP A 102 -11.96 21.64 7.92
N TYR A 103 -10.74 21.26 8.27
CA TYR A 103 -9.65 22.20 8.48
C TYR A 103 -9.17 22.80 7.16
N MET A 104 -9.12 22.02 6.08
CA MET A 104 -8.81 22.51 4.73
C MET A 104 -9.78 23.60 4.30
N ASN A 105 -11.10 23.38 4.48
CA ASN A 105 -12.14 24.38 4.20
C ASN A 105 -12.00 25.67 5.04
N GLN A 106 -11.46 25.58 6.24
CA GLN A 106 -11.19 26.76 7.08
C GLN A 106 -9.95 27.53 6.59
N LEU A 107 -8.94 26.81 6.12
CA LEU A 107 -7.72 27.40 5.56
C LEU A 107 -8.00 28.19 4.27
N GLU A 108 -8.83 27.68 3.38
CA GLU A 108 -9.25 28.38 2.15
C GLU A 108 -9.94 29.72 2.41
N ARG A 109 -10.62 29.84 3.54
CA ARG A 109 -11.29 31.10 3.96
C ARG A 109 -10.33 32.12 4.58
N ARG A 110 -9.12 31.71 4.97
CA ARG A 110 -8.10 32.62 5.52
C ARG A 110 -7.24 33.14 4.38
N GLN A 111 -7.40 34.37 4.01
CA GLN A 111 -6.55 35.05 3.00
C GLN A 111 -5.16 35.43 3.50
N ASP A 112 -4.82 35.10 4.74
CA ASP A 112 -3.50 35.35 5.31
C ASP A 112 -2.52 34.30 4.79
N GLY A 113 -1.35 34.76 4.33
CA GLY A 113 -0.36 33.97 3.61
C GLY A 113 -0.07 32.58 4.23
N TRP A 114 -0.06 31.58 3.38
CA TRP A 114 0.20 30.20 3.73
C TRP A 114 1.64 30.01 4.20
N HIS A 115 1.83 29.73 5.48
CA HIS A 115 3.15 29.43 6.03
C HIS A 115 3.54 27.96 5.88
N GLN A 116 2.55 27.09 5.68
CA GLN A 116 2.71 25.63 5.57
C GLN A 116 1.86 25.08 4.41
N SER A 117 2.31 23.98 3.81
CA SER A 117 1.54 23.26 2.83
C SER A 117 0.83 22.07 3.49
N TYR A 118 -0.41 21.87 3.10
CA TYR A 118 -1.27 20.84 3.67
C TYR A 118 -1.82 19.96 2.57
N TYR A 119 -2.16 18.74 2.92
CA TYR A 119 -2.90 17.85 2.05
C TYR A 119 -4.03 17.14 2.81
N THR A 120 -5.05 16.74 2.11
CA THR A 120 -6.08 15.83 2.60
C THR A 120 -6.44 14.82 1.52
N VAL A 121 -7.11 13.74 1.92
CA VAL A 121 -7.57 12.71 1.00
C VAL A 121 -9.07 12.56 1.12
N ILE A 122 -9.73 12.66 -0.01
CA ILE A 122 -11.18 12.49 -0.11
C ILE A 122 -11.45 11.46 -1.21
N ALA A 123 -11.99 10.31 -0.82
CA ALA A 123 -12.18 9.18 -1.72
C ALA A 123 -10.85 8.76 -2.38
N ASN A 124 -10.75 8.79 -3.71
CA ASN A 124 -9.54 8.45 -4.45
C ASN A 124 -8.83 9.70 -5.00
N GLN A 125 -8.94 10.82 -4.30
CA GLN A 125 -8.31 12.08 -4.69
C GLN A 125 -7.52 12.67 -3.53
N ILE A 126 -6.38 13.29 -3.85
CA ILE A 126 -5.63 14.13 -2.93
C ILE A 126 -5.93 15.59 -3.24
N GLN A 127 -6.26 16.34 -2.20
CA GLN A 127 -6.35 17.81 -2.25
C GLN A 127 -5.10 18.41 -1.63
N VAL A 128 -4.54 19.42 -2.27
CA VAL A 128 -3.34 20.14 -1.82
C VAL A 128 -3.68 21.61 -1.59
N ALA A 129 -3.22 22.16 -0.49
CA ALA A 129 -3.41 23.55 -0.15
C ALA A 129 -2.10 24.17 0.42
N PRO A 130 -1.69 25.37 -0.03
CA PRO A 130 -2.33 26.17 -1.09
C PRO A 130 -2.27 25.48 -2.44
N PRO A 131 -3.15 25.84 -3.39
CA PRO A 131 -3.05 25.36 -4.77
C PRO A 131 -1.66 25.63 -5.32
N ALA A 132 -1.03 24.61 -5.89
CA ALA A 132 0.36 24.71 -6.31
C ALA A 132 0.50 25.45 -7.62
N ASN A 133 1.65 26.05 -7.84
CA ASN A 133 1.97 26.80 -9.05
C ASN A 133 2.96 26.00 -9.92
N GLY A 134 2.47 24.90 -10.51
CA GLY A 134 3.25 24.06 -11.41
C GLY A 134 4.36 23.25 -10.74
N ASP A 135 4.23 23.00 -9.44
CA ASP A 135 5.11 22.13 -8.65
C ASP A 135 4.80 20.66 -8.92
N VAL A 136 5.66 19.76 -8.44
CA VAL A 136 5.47 18.32 -8.52
C VAL A 136 5.23 17.78 -7.10
N LEU A 137 4.15 17.04 -6.93
CA LEU A 137 3.90 16.29 -5.72
C LEU A 137 4.55 14.90 -5.87
N GLU A 138 5.54 14.63 -5.04
CA GLU A 138 6.13 13.31 -4.93
C GLU A 138 5.42 12.54 -3.82
N VAL A 139 4.84 11.40 -4.15
CA VAL A 139 4.14 10.54 -3.22
C VAL A 139 4.83 9.19 -3.14
N VAL A 140 5.14 8.76 -1.93
CA VAL A 140 5.53 7.38 -1.64
C VAL A 140 4.33 6.72 -1.00
N TYR A 141 3.83 5.67 -1.63
CA TYR A 141 2.61 5.00 -1.17
C TYR A 141 2.78 3.48 -1.16
N TYR A 142 1.90 2.81 -0.44
CA TYR A 142 1.79 1.36 -0.48
C TYR A 142 0.82 0.98 -1.60
N GLN A 143 1.36 0.28 -2.59
CA GLN A 143 0.59 -0.33 -3.66
C GLN A 143 -0.18 -1.53 -3.13
N ARG A 144 -1.40 -1.73 -3.58
CA ARG A 144 -2.13 -2.98 -3.32
C ARG A 144 -1.42 -4.14 -4.01
N VAL A 145 -1.41 -5.30 -3.36
CA VAL A 145 -0.94 -6.54 -4.00
C VAL A 145 -1.83 -6.81 -5.21
N PRO A 146 -1.24 -6.98 -6.41
CA PRO A 146 -2.03 -7.28 -7.61
C PRO A 146 -2.85 -8.56 -7.45
N ASN A 147 -4.11 -8.50 -7.85
CA ASN A 147 -5.01 -9.64 -7.74
C ASN A 147 -4.60 -10.77 -8.70
N LEU A 148 -4.75 -12.01 -8.24
CA LEU A 148 -4.56 -13.20 -9.07
C LEU A 148 -5.84 -13.51 -9.86
N HIS A 149 -5.82 -13.25 -11.17
CA HIS A 149 -6.94 -13.49 -12.08
C HIS A 149 -6.46 -14.10 -13.40
N GLU A 150 -7.37 -14.42 -14.30
CA GLU A 150 -7.03 -14.87 -15.65
C GLU A 150 -6.22 -13.76 -16.36
N GLY A 151 -4.97 -14.09 -16.71
CA GLY A 151 -4.00 -13.15 -17.31
C GLY A 151 -2.97 -12.57 -16.33
N THR A 152 -3.17 -12.70 -15.01
CA THR A 152 -2.17 -12.39 -13.98
C THR A 152 -2.10 -13.56 -13.02
N ASP A 153 -1.37 -14.61 -13.41
CA ASP A 153 -1.36 -15.89 -12.70
C ASP A 153 -0.48 -15.87 -11.44
N SER A 154 0.46 -14.94 -11.31
CA SER A 154 1.32 -14.80 -10.14
C SER A 154 1.56 -13.34 -9.77
N ASN A 155 1.91 -13.11 -8.52
CA ASN A 155 2.40 -11.84 -8.01
C ASN A 155 3.54 -12.11 -7.02
N TRP A 156 4.22 -11.04 -6.58
CA TRP A 156 5.35 -11.16 -5.67
C TRP A 156 5.02 -11.95 -4.39
N LEU A 157 3.79 -11.80 -3.88
CA LEU A 157 3.35 -12.47 -2.65
C LEU A 157 3.12 -13.97 -2.90
N SER A 158 2.49 -14.35 -4.02
CA SER A 158 2.26 -15.76 -4.36
C SER A 158 3.56 -16.50 -4.69
N GLU A 159 4.60 -15.78 -5.11
CA GLU A 159 5.92 -16.33 -5.40
C GLU A 159 6.77 -16.51 -4.15
N LYS A 160 6.81 -15.49 -3.28
CA LYS A 160 7.64 -15.48 -2.06
C LYS A 160 6.95 -16.14 -0.86
N HIS A 161 5.65 -15.95 -0.71
CA HIS A 161 4.84 -16.38 0.44
C HIS A 161 3.55 -17.09 -0.01
N PRO A 162 3.65 -18.21 -0.72
CA PRO A 162 2.50 -18.94 -1.24
C PRO A 162 1.58 -19.48 -0.13
N ASP A 163 2.13 -19.73 1.05
CA ASP A 163 1.43 -20.20 2.23
C ASP A 163 0.30 -19.25 2.67
N ALA A 164 0.51 -17.94 2.55
CA ALA A 164 -0.53 -16.95 2.85
C ALA A 164 -1.76 -17.13 1.94
N TYR A 165 -1.55 -17.36 0.63
CA TYR A 165 -2.66 -17.64 -0.28
C TYR A 165 -3.31 -18.99 -0.02
N VAL A 166 -2.49 -20.06 0.10
CA VAL A 166 -3.01 -21.42 0.29
C VAL A 166 -3.85 -21.52 1.56
N PHE A 167 -3.34 -21.05 2.69
CA PHE A 167 -4.09 -21.11 3.95
C PHE A 167 -5.26 -20.15 3.98
N GLY A 168 -5.15 -18.98 3.34
CA GLY A 168 -6.27 -18.07 3.18
C GLY A 168 -7.42 -18.73 2.40
N VAL A 169 -7.14 -19.35 1.26
CA VAL A 169 -8.14 -20.06 0.46
C VAL A 169 -8.71 -21.26 1.21
N CYS A 170 -7.88 -22.05 1.93
CA CYS A 170 -8.37 -23.15 2.78
C CYS A 170 -9.33 -22.64 3.87
N THR A 171 -9.08 -21.47 4.44
CA THR A 171 -9.99 -20.84 5.42
C THR A 171 -11.37 -20.56 4.81
N GLU A 172 -11.42 -20.01 3.60
CA GLU A 172 -12.68 -19.74 2.91
C GLU A 172 -13.40 -21.03 2.49
N ILE A 173 -12.65 -22.05 2.06
CA ILE A 173 -13.22 -23.37 1.77
C ILE A 173 -13.83 -24.00 3.02
N ALA A 174 -13.15 -23.93 4.16
CA ALA A 174 -13.64 -24.45 5.43
C ALA A 174 -14.92 -23.72 5.89
N ALA A 175 -14.95 -22.38 5.72
CA ALA A 175 -16.14 -21.59 6.01
C ALA A 175 -17.31 -21.97 5.10
N PHE A 176 -17.06 -22.15 3.80
CA PHE A 176 -18.07 -22.61 2.83
C PHE A 176 -18.60 -24.01 3.17
N ALA A 177 -17.72 -24.91 3.60
CA ALA A 177 -18.07 -26.28 4.04
C ALA A 177 -18.76 -26.31 5.43
N LYS A 178 -18.81 -25.20 6.15
CA LYS A 178 -19.28 -25.09 7.54
C LYS A 178 -18.51 -25.98 8.50
N ASP A 179 -17.23 -26.22 8.23
CA ASP A 179 -16.31 -26.96 9.09
C ASP A 179 -15.59 -25.98 10.01
N GLU A 180 -16.15 -25.79 11.18
CA GLU A 180 -15.64 -24.84 12.19
C GLU A 180 -14.23 -25.21 12.68
N LEU A 181 -13.93 -26.51 12.81
CA LEU A 181 -12.63 -26.96 13.30
C LEU A 181 -11.53 -26.69 12.26
N ALA A 182 -11.77 -27.03 11.00
CA ALA A 182 -10.87 -26.73 9.91
C ALA A 182 -10.70 -25.22 9.73
N PHE A 183 -11.79 -24.45 9.80
CA PHE A 183 -11.77 -23.00 9.74
C PHE A 183 -10.82 -22.38 10.77
N GLN A 184 -10.96 -22.74 12.04
CA GLN A 184 -10.09 -22.22 13.10
C GLN A 184 -8.62 -22.58 12.87
N GLY A 185 -8.35 -23.80 12.42
CA GLY A 185 -7.01 -24.28 12.14
C GLY A 185 -6.35 -23.54 11.00
N TYR A 186 -7.04 -23.33 9.88
CA TYR A 186 -6.50 -22.63 8.72
C TYR A 186 -6.46 -21.11 8.92
N ASP A 187 -7.43 -20.50 9.60
CA ASP A 187 -7.39 -19.08 9.93
C ASP A 187 -6.18 -18.75 10.81
N ALA A 188 -5.86 -19.59 11.79
CA ALA A 188 -4.68 -19.42 12.62
C ALA A 188 -3.39 -19.48 11.78
N ARG A 189 -3.27 -20.43 10.84
CA ARG A 189 -2.12 -20.54 9.93
C ARG A 189 -2.02 -19.34 9.00
N PHE A 190 -3.12 -18.90 8.40
CA PHE A 190 -3.19 -17.71 7.57
C PHE A 190 -2.71 -16.47 8.30
N ARG A 191 -3.20 -16.24 9.52
CA ARG A 191 -2.76 -15.09 10.35
C ARG A 191 -1.27 -15.18 10.70
N THR A 192 -0.77 -16.37 10.99
CA THR A 192 0.66 -16.59 11.25
C THR A 192 1.48 -16.24 10.02
N SER A 193 1.13 -16.76 8.83
CA SER A 193 1.82 -16.43 7.58
C SER A 193 1.85 -14.93 7.31
N VAL A 194 0.73 -14.23 7.49
CA VAL A 194 0.66 -12.77 7.32
C VAL A 194 1.54 -12.05 8.35
N SER A 195 1.55 -12.51 9.60
CA SER A 195 2.39 -11.95 10.67
C SER A 195 3.88 -12.15 10.39
N ASP A 196 4.26 -13.32 9.91
CA ASP A 196 5.65 -13.64 9.57
C ASP A 196 6.18 -12.75 8.44
N ILE A 197 5.35 -12.45 7.42
CA ILE A 197 5.67 -11.51 6.35
C ILE A 197 5.96 -10.11 6.92
N ILE A 198 5.13 -9.64 7.84
CA ILE A 198 5.30 -8.32 8.47
C ILE A 198 6.58 -8.27 9.29
N ILE A 199 6.87 -9.34 10.04
CA ILE A 199 8.08 -9.45 10.85
C ILE A 199 9.33 -9.48 9.97
N ASP A 200 9.33 -10.27 8.90
CA ASP A 200 10.44 -10.35 7.95
C ASP A 200 10.71 -9.00 7.28
N ASP A 201 9.67 -8.29 6.84
CA ASP A 201 9.79 -6.93 6.31
C ASP A 201 10.40 -5.95 7.33
N GLN A 202 9.99 -6.02 8.59
CA GLN A 202 10.55 -5.19 9.65
C GLN A 202 12.04 -5.49 9.87
N ILE A 203 12.41 -6.76 9.96
CA ILE A 203 13.80 -7.19 10.12
C ILE A 203 14.63 -6.71 8.93
N THR A 204 14.15 -6.88 7.74
CA THR A 204 14.85 -6.48 6.51
C THR A 204 15.07 -4.97 6.45
N ARG A 205 14.08 -4.17 6.83
CA ARG A 205 14.20 -2.70 6.87
C ARG A 205 15.22 -2.21 7.90
N TRP A 206 15.35 -2.91 9.02
CA TRP A 206 16.20 -2.50 10.13
C TRP A 206 17.53 -3.28 10.20
N SER A 207 17.85 -4.07 9.18
CA SER A 207 19.11 -4.85 9.10
C SER A 207 20.36 -4.02 8.81
N GLY A 208 20.22 -2.69 8.67
CA GLY A 208 21.32 -1.76 8.44
C GLY A 208 22.13 -1.41 9.71
N PRO A 209 23.20 -0.58 9.59
CA PRO A 209 23.92 -0.06 10.74
C PRO A 209 22.98 0.71 11.68
N SER A 210 23.32 0.72 12.98
CA SER A 210 22.48 1.31 14.04
C SER A 210 21.90 2.67 13.65
N LEU A 211 20.61 2.86 13.91
CA LEU A 211 19.90 4.13 13.67
C LEU A 211 20.60 5.29 14.39
N GLN A 212 21.14 6.23 13.63
CA GLN A 212 21.54 7.52 14.16
C GLN A 212 20.32 8.45 14.12
N ILE A 213 19.79 8.73 15.31
CA ILE A 213 18.78 9.79 15.46
C ILE A 213 19.55 11.12 15.45
N GLN A 214 19.54 11.83 14.33
CA GLN A 214 19.92 13.22 14.31
C GLN A 214 18.76 14.07 14.88
N VAL A 215 18.98 14.62 16.06
CA VAL A 215 18.06 15.63 16.60
C VAL A 215 18.48 16.96 15.99
N ASP A 216 17.68 17.47 15.05
CA ASP A 216 17.87 18.80 14.49
C ASP A 216 17.81 19.84 15.61
N GLY A 217 18.92 20.56 15.82
CA GLY A 217 18.96 21.68 16.76
C GLY A 217 19.84 21.55 18.00
N LEU A 218 20.58 20.46 18.20
CA LEU A 218 21.64 20.42 19.21
C LEU A 218 22.98 20.85 18.61
N ILE A 219 23.21 22.16 18.57
CA ILE A 219 24.56 22.73 18.43
C ILE A 219 25.20 22.65 19.82
N VAL A 220 26.16 21.81 20.00
CA VAL A 220 27.11 21.82 21.14
C VAL A 220 28.37 22.55 20.70
#